data_67177be61d712f235ec55a760572da97
#
_entry.id   67177be61d712f235ec55a760572da97
#
_cell.length_a   1.000
_cell.length_b   1.000
_cell.length_c   1.000
_cell.angle_alpha   90.00
_cell.angle_beta   90.00
_cell.angle_gamma   90.00
#
_symmetry.space_group_name_H-M   'P 1'
#
loop_
_entity.id
_entity.type
_entity.pdbx_description
1 polymer ?
#
loop_
_entity_poly.entity_id
_entity_poly.type
_entity_poly.pdbx_seq_one_letter_code
_entity_poly.pdbx_strand_id
1 'polypeptide(L)'
;MDGQLRNMTTIYLFKGDKVLLLYRQGGRVVNNVWTGSAGGHFESFELNDAKACVLRELNEELGLQAEDIDELSLRYITLRRVNGEIRQNYYFFAELKDSVNENLSSNEGECKWFSIDEIGSLDMPFTAKYVMEHFCKEGYSTNVLYVGVARNDKVEFCELQEV
;
A
#
# COMPACT_ATOMS: atom_id res chain seq x y z
N MET A 1 -10.87 18.10 -18.70
CA MET A 1 -9.94 17.11 -18.12
C MET A 1 -9.81 15.96 -19.07
N ASP A 2 -8.58 15.54 -19.41
CA ASP A 2 -8.33 14.62 -20.53
C ASP A 2 -8.43 13.13 -20.16
N GLY A 3 -8.79 12.83 -18.90
CA GLY A 3 -9.00 11.46 -18.43
C GLY A 3 -7.72 10.63 -18.27
N GLN A 4 -6.56 11.26 -18.08
CA GLN A 4 -5.33 10.54 -17.79
C GLN A 4 -5.41 9.84 -16.45
N LEU A 5 -5.05 8.56 -16.43
CA LEU A 5 -5.10 7.70 -15.26
C LEU A 5 -3.70 7.22 -14.87
N ARG A 6 -3.50 7.07 -13.59
CA ARG A 6 -2.32 6.42 -13.02
C ARG A 6 -2.76 5.41 -11.98
N ASN A 7 -2.69 4.13 -12.34
CA ASN A 7 -3.06 3.03 -11.48
C ASN A 7 -1.81 2.44 -10.80
N MET A 8 -1.90 2.25 -9.51
CA MET A 8 -0.81 1.73 -8.69
C MET A 8 -1.34 0.75 -7.66
N THR A 9 -0.48 -0.14 -7.20
CA THR A 9 -0.72 -0.97 -6.02
C THR A 9 0.27 -0.62 -4.91
N THR A 10 -0.13 -0.89 -3.70
CA THR A 10 0.71 -0.88 -2.50
C THR A 10 0.32 -2.08 -1.65
N ILE A 11 1.28 -2.78 -1.07
CA ILE A 11 1.04 -3.82 -0.07
C ILE A 11 1.67 -3.44 1.26
N TYR A 12 0.95 -3.69 2.34
CA TYR A 12 1.45 -3.67 3.70
C TYR A 12 1.54 -5.09 4.23
N LEU A 13 2.77 -5.56 4.47
CA LEU A 13 3.02 -6.86 5.08
C LEU A 13 3.05 -6.72 6.59
N PHE A 14 2.25 -7.53 7.26
CA PHE A 14 2.21 -7.64 8.71
C PHE A 14 2.90 -8.91 9.19
N LYS A 15 3.38 -8.85 10.42
CA LYS A 15 3.77 -10.01 11.23
C LYS A 15 3.34 -9.73 12.66
N GLY A 16 2.20 -10.30 13.05
CA GLY A 16 1.55 -9.94 14.30
C GLY A 16 1.15 -8.46 14.33
N ASP A 17 1.63 -7.71 15.33
CA ASP A 17 1.38 -6.28 15.51
C ASP A 17 2.40 -5.37 14.81
N LYS A 18 3.27 -5.93 13.98
CA LYS A 18 4.29 -5.19 13.24
C LYS A 18 3.98 -5.15 11.77
N VAL A 19 4.32 -4.03 11.12
CA VAL A 19 4.22 -3.82 9.67
C VAL A 19 5.59 -3.51 9.08
N LEU A 20 5.89 -4.11 7.94
CA LEU A 20 7.09 -3.82 7.16
C LEU A 20 6.86 -2.57 6.33
N LEU A 21 7.74 -1.59 6.49
CA LEU A 21 7.76 -0.38 5.67
C LEU A 21 9.09 -0.25 4.94
N LEU A 22 9.04 0.42 3.80
CA LEU A 22 10.18 0.74 2.96
C LEU A 22 10.50 2.23 3.04
N TYR A 23 11.73 2.57 3.43
CA TYR A 23 12.22 3.94 3.38
C TYR A 23 12.82 4.23 2.02
N ARG A 24 12.13 5.05 1.23
CA ARG A 24 12.60 5.44 -0.11
C ARG A 24 13.57 6.62 -0.03
N GLN A 25 14.74 6.45 -0.65
CA GLN A 25 15.75 7.48 -0.81
C GLN A 25 16.13 7.61 -2.29
N GLY A 26 16.36 8.85 -2.76
CA GLY A 26 16.83 9.11 -4.13
C GLY A 26 15.78 8.97 -5.23
N GLY A 27 14.52 8.80 -4.88
CA GLY A 27 13.41 8.78 -5.84
C GLY A 27 13.09 10.17 -6.41
N ARG A 28 12.63 10.23 -7.68
CA ARG A 28 12.27 11.50 -8.32
C ARG A 28 10.94 12.07 -7.81
N VAL A 29 10.03 11.22 -7.33
CA VAL A 29 8.64 11.60 -6.98
C VAL A 29 8.38 11.42 -5.49
N VAL A 30 8.94 10.37 -4.87
CA VAL A 30 8.78 10.04 -3.45
C VAL A 30 10.16 9.87 -2.86
N ASN A 31 10.50 10.69 -1.88
CA ASN A 31 11.83 10.70 -1.29
C ASN A 31 11.77 11.03 0.21
N ASN A 32 12.63 10.37 1.00
CA ASN A 32 12.74 10.55 2.44
C ASN A 32 11.44 10.29 3.21
N VAL A 33 10.66 9.31 2.76
CA VAL A 33 9.40 8.90 3.41
C VAL A 33 9.31 7.38 3.51
N TRP A 34 8.54 6.92 4.47
CA TRP A 34 8.18 5.52 4.63
C TRP A 34 6.96 5.20 3.75
N THR A 35 7.12 4.21 2.88
CA THR A 35 6.06 3.71 2.00
C THR A 35 5.61 2.31 2.44
N GLY A 36 4.61 1.75 1.77
CA GLY A 36 4.26 0.33 1.95
C GLY A 36 5.43 -0.61 1.70
N SER A 37 5.28 -1.84 2.04
CA SER A 37 6.32 -2.87 1.95
C SER A 37 6.83 -3.07 0.53
N ALA A 38 5.91 -3.04 -0.45
CA ALA A 38 6.16 -3.07 -1.88
C ALA A 38 5.01 -2.40 -2.63
N GLY A 39 5.19 -2.13 -3.91
CA GLY A 39 4.14 -1.61 -4.79
C GLY A 39 4.67 -0.81 -5.96
N GLY A 40 3.82 -0.67 -6.98
CA GLY A 40 4.18 0.05 -8.19
C GLY A 40 3.03 0.21 -9.17
N HIS A 41 3.36 0.62 -10.38
CA HIS A 41 2.40 0.87 -11.44
C HIS A 41 1.90 -0.41 -12.08
N PHE A 42 0.64 -0.36 -12.54
CA PHE A 42 0.10 -1.42 -13.38
C PHE A 42 0.84 -1.50 -14.71
N GLU A 43 1.20 -2.70 -15.09
CA GLU A 43 1.60 -3.02 -16.46
C GLU A 43 0.36 -3.23 -17.36
N SER A 44 0.54 -3.15 -18.67
CA SER A 44 -0.58 -3.22 -19.62
C SER A 44 -1.41 -4.50 -19.53
N PHE A 45 -0.80 -5.60 -19.13
CA PHE A 45 -1.47 -6.90 -18.95
C PHE A 45 -2.17 -7.07 -17.58
N GLU A 46 -2.03 -6.09 -16.70
CA GLU A 46 -2.59 -6.09 -15.32
C GLU A 46 -3.78 -5.15 -15.15
N LEU A 47 -4.20 -4.42 -16.19
CA LEU A 47 -5.16 -3.31 -16.07
C LEU A 47 -6.47 -3.66 -15.37
N ASN A 48 -6.89 -4.92 -15.40
CA ASN A 48 -8.09 -5.41 -14.73
C ASN A 48 -7.78 -6.41 -13.60
N ASP A 49 -6.53 -6.48 -13.16
CA ASP A 49 -6.09 -7.44 -12.15
C ASP A 49 -5.08 -6.80 -11.18
N ALA A 50 -5.60 -6.07 -10.21
CA ALA A 50 -4.77 -5.43 -9.19
C ALA A 50 -3.99 -6.44 -8.34
N LYS A 51 -4.52 -7.66 -8.18
CA LYS A 51 -3.84 -8.75 -7.46
C LYS A 51 -2.60 -9.21 -8.20
N ALA A 52 -2.68 -9.38 -9.52
CA ALA A 52 -1.52 -9.73 -10.33
C ALA A 52 -0.41 -8.66 -10.20
N CYS A 53 -0.78 -7.38 -10.28
CA CYS A 53 0.16 -6.27 -10.12
C CYS A 53 0.86 -6.30 -8.76
N VAL A 54 0.13 -6.39 -7.66
CA VAL A 54 0.73 -6.37 -6.33
C VAL A 54 1.63 -7.57 -6.06
N LEU A 55 1.30 -8.75 -6.57
CA LEU A 55 2.13 -9.96 -6.43
C LEU A 55 3.40 -9.86 -7.28
N ARG A 56 3.36 -9.28 -8.47
CA ARG A 56 4.56 -9.01 -9.28
C ARG A 56 5.49 -8.03 -8.56
N GLU A 57 4.97 -6.90 -8.08
CA GLU A 57 5.76 -5.91 -7.33
C GLU A 57 6.35 -6.50 -6.05
N LEU A 58 5.59 -7.32 -5.33
CA LEU A 58 6.08 -8.04 -4.15
C LEU A 58 7.30 -8.92 -4.46
N ASN A 59 7.23 -9.62 -5.58
CA ASN A 59 8.34 -10.45 -6.04
C ASN A 59 9.55 -9.62 -6.50
N GLU A 60 9.32 -8.60 -7.32
CA GLU A 60 10.39 -7.75 -7.86
C GLU A 60 11.13 -6.97 -6.78
N GLU A 61 10.43 -6.44 -5.79
CA GLU A 61 11.02 -5.59 -4.75
C GLU A 61 11.54 -6.37 -3.53
N LEU A 62 10.87 -7.45 -3.12
CA LEU A 62 11.19 -8.20 -1.90
C LEU A 62 11.58 -9.68 -2.14
N GLY A 63 11.46 -10.18 -3.38
CA GLY A 63 11.72 -11.58 -3.71
C GLY A 63 10.70 -12.57 -3.15
N LEU A 64 9.55 -12.11 -2.67
CA LEU A 64 8.50 -12.94 -2.10
C LEU A 64 7.52 -13.43 -3.17
N GLN A 65 7.02 -14.65 -2.96
CA GLN A 65 5.98 -15.27 -3.79
C GLN A 65 4.63 -15.24 -3.07
N ALA A 66 3.55 -15.55 -3.80
CA ALA A 66 2.21 -15.63 -3.20
C ALA A 66 2.13 -16.68 -2.07
N GLU A 67 2.94 -17.73 -2.16
CA GLU A 67 3.04 -18.80 -1.15
C GLU A 67 3.71 -18.37 0.15
N ASP A 68 4.42 -17.22 0.15
CA ASP A 68 5.13 -16.68 1.32
C ASP A 68 4.23 -15.83 2.22
N ILE A 69 3.03 -15.54 1.77
CA ILE A 69 2.07 -14.69 2.48
C ILE A 69 0.72 -15.37 2.67
N ASP A 70 0.00 -14.95 3.70
CA ASP A 70 -1.38 -15.36 4.00
C ASP A 70 -2.31 -14.13 4.00
N GLU A 71 -3.60 -14.39 3.84
CA GLU A 71 -4.67 -13.39 3.99
C GLU A 71 -4.53 -12.14 3.10
N LEU A 72 -3.96 -12.30 1.89
CA LEU A 72 -3.87 -11.19 0.94
C LEU A 72 -5.26 -10.63 0.62
N SER A 73 -5.49 -9.38 0.98
CA SER A 73 -6.79 -8.73 0.86
C SER A 73 -6.64 -7.29 0.37
N LEU A 74 -7.43 -6.90 -0.63
CA LEU A 74 -7.62 -5.51 -1.01
C LEU A 74 -8.50 -4.83 0.04
N ARG A 75 -7.98 -3.81 0.71
CA ARG A 75 -8.67 -3.17 1.83
C ARG A 75 -9.00 -1.70 1.58
N TYR A 76 -8.22 -1.02 0.76
CA TYR A 76 -8.43 0.39 0.44
C TYR A 76 -8.20 0.66 -1.04
N ILE A 77 -8.99 1.58 -1.57
CA ILE A 77 -8.76 2.21 -2.88
C ILE A 77 -8.78 3.72 -2.63
N THR A 78 -7.77 4.45 -3.08
CA THR A 78 -7.76 5.90 -2.98
C THR A 78 -7.80 6.55 -4.35
N LEU A 79 -8.54 7.67 -4.43
CA LEU A 79 -8.63 8.52 -5.60
C LEU A 79 -8.05 9.90 -5.27
N ARG A 80 -7.11 10.35 -6.08
CA ARG A 80 -6.49 11.67 -5.99
C ARG A 80 -6.33 12.28 -7.36
N ARG A 81 -6.65 13.56 -7.50
CA ARG A 81 -6.38 14.33 -8.72
C ARG A 81 -5.14 15.21 -8.52
N VAL A 82 -4.12 15.03 -9.36
CA VAL A 82 -2.87 15.79 -9.29
C VAL A 82 -2.43 16.16 -10.71
N ASN A 83 -2.24 17.44 -10.98
CA ASN A 83 -1.75 17.95 -12.28
C ASN A 83 -2.54 17.41 -13.49
N GLY A 84 -3.87 17.33 -13.38
CA GLY A 84 -4.74 16.82 -14.45
C GLY A 84 -4.84 15.30 -14.55
N GLU A 85 -4.06 14.56 -13.80
CA GLU A 85 -4.04 13.08 -13.73
C GLU A 85 -4.91 12.58 -12.56
N ILE A 86 -5.68 11.53 -12.79
CA ILE A 86 -6.37 10.78 -11.73
C ILE A 86 -5.46 9.64 -11.28
N ARG A 87 -5.06 9.67 -10.04
CA ARG A 87 -4.27 8.63 -9.40
C ARG A 87 -5.18 7.72 -8.60
N GLN A 88 -5.12 6.43 -8.89
CA GLN A 88 -5.81 5.38 -8.18
C GLN A 88 -4.77 4.46 -7.54
N ASN A 89 -4.84 4.28 -6.23
CA ASN A 89 -3.96 3.35 -5.53
C ASN A 89 -4.80 2.30 -4.82
N TYR A 90 -4.45 1.04 -5.06
CA TYR A 90 -5.09 -0.15 -4.51
C TYR A 90 -4.19 -0.70 -3.40
N TYR A 91 -4.65 -0.60 -2.16
CA TYR A 91 -3.88 -1.00 -0.98
C TYR A 91 -4.28 -2.39 -0.52
N PHE A 92 -3.33 -3.29 -0.62
CA PHE A 92 -3.44 -4.66 -0.13
C PHE A 92 -2.77 -4.80 1.23
N PHE A 93 -3.31 -5.72 2.02
CA PHE A 93 -2.77 -6.13 3.32
C PHE A 93 -2.59 -7.63 3.31
N ALA A 94 -1.52 -8.12 3.92
CA ALA A 94 -1.23 -9.54 4.03
C ALA A 94 -0.36 -9.83 5.25
N GLU A 95 -0.39 -11.08 5.72
CA GLU A 95 0.51 -11.59 6.76
C GLU A 95 1.70 -12.30 6.12
N LEU A 96 2.91 -12.02 6.60
CA LEU A 96 4.09 -12.80 6.25
C LEU A 96 4.05 -14.12 7.01
N LYS A 97 4.20 -15.25 6.31
CA LYS A 97 4.22 -16.57 6.95
C LYS A 97 5.39 -16.72 7.92
N ASP A 98 5.18 -17.46 9.00
CA ASP A 98 6.22 -17.73 10.01
C ASP A 98 7.41 -18.51 9.44
N SER A 99 7.19 -19.28 8.37
CA SER A 99 8.23 -20.02 7.65
C SER A 99 9.20 -19.13 6.87
N VAL A 100 8.85 -17.87 6.64
CA VAL A 100 9.64 -16.90 5.87
C VAL A 100 10.53 -16.10 6.81
N ASN A 101 11.80 -15.90 6.43
CA ASN A 101 12.71 -15.05 7.18
C ASN A 101 12.23 -13.59 7.13
N GLU A 102 12.06 -12.99 8.31
CA GLU A 102 11.61 -11.60 8.43
C GLU A 102 12.66 -10.54 8.08
N ASN A 103 13.94 -10.94 7.95
CA ASN A 103 15.03 -10.08 7.50
C ASN A 103 14.95 -9.88 5.99
N LEU A 104 13.97 -9.07 5.57
CA LEU A 104 13.75 -8.75 4.17
C LEU A 104 14.61 -7.55 3.75
N SER A 105 15.06 -7.57 2.51
CA SER A 105 15.76 -6.47 1.87
C SER A 105 15.10 -6.10 0.55
N SER A 106 15.21 -4.85 0.17
CA SER A 106 14.68 -4.34 -1.09
C SER A 106 15.78 -3.58 -1.86
N ASN A 107 15.70 -3.64 -3.17
CA ASN A 107 16.53 -2.82 -4.06
C ASN A 107 16.03 -1.36 -4.16
N GLU A 108 14.84 -1.08 -3.63
CA GLU A 108 14.19 0.25 -3.68
C GLU A 108 14.47 1.12 -2.44
N GLY A 109 15.04 0.54 -1.38
CA GLY A 109 15.35 1.26 -0.14
C GLY A 109 15.53 0.38 1.07
N GLU A 110 15.52 0.98 2.26
CA GLU A 110 15.68 0.29 3.54
C GLU A 110 14.36 -0.27 4.04
N CYS A 111 14.32 -1.56 4.33
CA CYS A 111 13.17 -2.23 4.96
C CYS A 111 13.29 -2.20 6.48
N LYS A 112 12.20 -1.84 7.17
CA LYS A 112 12.13 -1.88 8.63
C LYS A 112 10.74 -2.26 9.12
N TRP A 113 10.71 -3.11 10.15
CA TRP A 113 9.49 -3.46 10.87
C TRP A 113 9.18 -2.41 11.94
N PHE A 114 7.96 -1.91 11.93
CA PHE A 114 7.44 -0.96 12.92
C PHE A 114 6.27 -1.58 13.66
N SER A 115 6.16 -1.30 14.97
CA SER A 115 4.91 -1.54 15.67
C SER A 115 3.81 -0.65 15.09
N ILE A 116 2.58 -1.14 15.09
CA ILE A 116 1.41 -0.39 14.61
C ILE A 116 1.26 0.96 15.36
N ASP A 117 1.66 1.01 16.63
CA ASP A 117 1.61 2.22 17.45
C ASP A 117 2.63 3.31 17.03
N GLU A 118 3.68 2.93 16.30
CA GLU A 118 4.71 3.87 15.84
C GLU A 118 4.34 4.56 14.52
N ILE A 119 3.38 4.03 13.76
CA ILE A 119 3.07 4.46 12.39
C ILE A 119 2.65 5.93 12.33
N GLY A 120 1.87 6.39 13.31
CA GLY A 120 1.35 7.76 13.34
C GLY A 120 2.43 8.85 13.41
N SER A 121 3.66 8.51 13.82
CA SER A 121 4.80 9.43 13.93
C SER A 121 5.68 9.48 12.67
N LEU A 122 5.42 8.61 11.68
CA LEU A 122 6.26 8.48 10.49
C LEU A 122 5.83 9.42 9.37
N ASP A 123 6.82 9.93 8.65
CA ASP A 123 6.59 10.64 7.39
C ASP A 123 6.22 9.64 6.30
N MET A 124 5.03 9.79 5.75
CA MET A 124 4.47 8.94 4.70
C MET A 124 3.92 9.80 3.55
N PRO A 125 3.79 9.22 2.33
CA PRO A 125 3.05 9.87 1.26
C PRO A 125 1.62 10.20 1.70
N PHE A 126 1.08 11.30 1.21
CA PHE A 126 -0.19 11.89 1.66
C PHE A 126 -1.33 10.88 1.80
N THR A 127 -1.69 10.15 0.73
CA THR A 127 -2.81 9.19 0.79
C THR A 127 -2.50 7.98 1.66
N ALA A 128 -1.26 7.49 1.62
CA ALA A 128 -0.82 6.35 2.42
C ALA A 128 -0.91 6.63 3.92
N LYS A 129 -0.54 7.84 4.35
CA LYS A 129 -0.67 8.29 5.73
C LYS A 129 -2.11 8.16 6.24
N TYR A 130 -3.07 8.69 5.51
CA TYR A 130 -4.49 8.63 5.89
C TYR A 130 -5.06 7.21 5.84
N VAL A 131 -4.63 6.39 4.86
CA VAL A 131 -5.00 4.96 4.81
C VAL A 131 -4.53 4.26 6.08
N MET A 132 -3.28 4.43 6.48
CA MET A 132 -2.74 3.78 7.67
C MET A 132 -3.37 4.31 8.96
N GLU A 133 -3.65 5.61 9.06
CA GLU A 133 -4.38 6.18 10.21
C GLU A 133 -5.79 5.59 10.32
N HIS A 134 -6.52 5.50 9.22
CA HIS A 134 -7.86 4.90 9.19
C HIS A 134 -7.81 3.40 9.50
N PHE A 135 -6.84 2.68 8.94
CA PHE A 135 -6.64 1.27 9.22
C PHE A 135 -6.40 1.01 10.71
N CYS A 136 -5.53 1.77 11.35
CA CYS A 136 -5.24 1.61 12.78
C CYS A 136 -6.45 1.92 13.68
N LYS A 137 -7.30 2.87 13.28
CA LYS A 137 -8.48 3.27 14.08
C LYS A 137 -9.69 2.37 13.86
N GLU A 138 -9.96 1.98 12.63
CA GLU A 138 -11.21 1.31 12.21
C GLU A 138 -10.95 0.03 11.40
N GLY A 139 -10.08 0.10 10.40
CA GLY A 139 -9.88 -0.97 9.42
C GLY A 139 -9.29 -2.26 10.01
N TYR A 140 -8.50 -2.16 11.06
CA TYR A 140 -7.86 -3.30 11.71
C TYR A 140 -8.85 -4.33 12.26
N SER A 141 -10.00 -3.86 12.75
CA SER A 141 -11.04 -4.70 13.35
C SER A 141 -12.11 -5.20 12.37
N THR A 142 -11.98 -4.89 11.08
CA THR A 142 -12.98 -5.23 10.04
C THR A 142 -12.32 -5.84 8.82
N ASN A 143 -13.13 -6.46 7.95
CA ASN A 143 -12.73 -6.92 6.61
C ASN A 143 -13.36 -6.07 5.49
N VAL A 144 -13.84 -4.89 5.83
CA VAL A 144 -14.51 -3.98 4.89
C VAL A 144 -13.51 -3.40 3.90
N LEU A 145 -13.93 -3.27 2.64
CA LEU A 145 -13.23 -2.50 1.62
C LEU A 145 -13.65 -1.03 1.71
N TYR A 146 -12.68 -0.14 1.81
CA TYR A 146 -12.91 1.31 1.88
C TYR A 146 -12.43 2.02 0.63
N VAL A 147 -13.15 3.07 0.23
CA VAL A 147 -12.70 4.01 -0.81
C VAL A 147 -12.41 5.36 -0.16
N GLY A 148 -11.22 5.88 -0.41
CA GLY A 148 -10.77 7.19 0.07
C GLY A 148 -10.70 8.21 -1.06
N VAL A 149 -11.35 9.35 -0.88
CA VAL A 149 -11.25 10.50 -1.81
C VAL A 149 -10.37 11.58 -1.19
N ALA A 150 -9.25 11.88 -1.86
CA ALA A 150 -8.33 12.90 -1.40
C ALA A 150 -8.92 14.31 -1.58
N ARG A 151 -8.87 15.09 -0.52
CA ARG A 151 -9.13 16.52 -0.49
C ARG A 151 -7.81 17.29 -0.36
N ASN A 152 -7.85 18.58 -0.16
CA ASN A 152 -6.63 19.39 -0.02
C ASN A 152 -5.78 19.01 1.19
N ASP A 153 -6.43 18.66 2.30
CA ASP A 153 -5.81 18.49 3.63
C ASP A 153 -6.13 17.15 4.30
N LYS A 154 -6.97 16.30 3.68
CA LYS A 154 -7.41 15.04 4.25
C LYS A 154 -7.82 14.04 3.17
N VAL A 155 -8.06 12.80 3.60
CA VAL A 155 -8.74 11.79 2.78
C VAL A 155 -10.03 11.40 3.49
N GLU A 156 -11.14 11.45 2.78
CA GLU A 156 -12.45 11.03 3.29
C GLU A 156 -12.73 9.59 2.83
N PHE A 157 -13.04 8.72 3.77
CA PHE A 157 -13.29 7.30 3.51
C PHE A 157 -14.76 6.95 3.59
N CYS A 158 -15.21 6.06 2.72
CA CYS A 158 -16.50 5.39 2.82
C CYS A 158 -16.34 3.89 2.51
N GLU A 159 -17.27 3.10 3.04
CA GLU A 159 -17.34 1.66 2.73
C GLU A 159 -17.75 1.47 1.27
N LEU A 160 -17.08 0.54 0.57
CA LEU A 160 -17.50 0.06 -0.73
C LEU A 160 -18.27 -1.24 -0.53
N GLN A 161 -19.58 -1.15 -0.58
CA GLN A 161 -20.47 -2.29 -0.40
C GLN A 161 -20.67 -3.06 -1.70
N GLU A 162 -20.82 -4.37 -1.58
CA GLU A 162 -21.25 -5.20 -2.69
C GLU A 162 -22.78 -5.03 -2.88
N VAL A 163 -23.21 -4.78 -4.08
CA VAL A 163 -24.61 -4.58 -4.47
C VAL A 163 -25.04 -5.52 -5.59
#